data_bd6bd1a38a4e2289710cb4f1f26ee42a
#
_entry.id   bd6bd1a38a4e2289710cb4f1f26ee42a
#
_cell.length_a   1.000
_cell.length_b   1.000
_cell.length_c   1.000
_cell.angle_alpha   90.00
_cell.angle_beta   90.00
_cell.angle_gamma   90.00
#
_symmetry.space_group_name_H-M   'P 1'
#
loop_
_entity.id
_entity.type
_entity.pdbx_description
1 polymer ?
#
loop_
_entity_poly.entity_id
_entity_poly.type
_entity_poly.pdbx_seq_one_letter_code
_entity_poly.pdbx_strand_id
1 'polypeptide(L)'
;MKVGIIGIGDICKKAYLPLITLMDDLEIVLCTRNTTTLQETKSKYKINKAVSSVDDLINEGIEFAFIHSSTDSHYDLCKKLLSSGIHVYVDKPISYNLEEALELKDLAIKNNLILKVGFNRRFAPMISSLKNLGEANIVLIQKNRVNLPGQPRIFVYDDFIHVVDTLRFLMNGAYDNFTVDARIEDNLLQSITLKLSNSKTTAIGIMNRINGITEEIVEYMAPGKKAIVRNLTHTTLLENNSTSIKEFGDW
;
A
#
# COMPACT_ATOMS: atom_id res chain seq x y z
N MET A 1 12.06 10.97 18.58
CA MET A 1 12.57 10.60 17.24
C MET A 1 12.29 11.74 16.27
N LYS A 2 13.27 12.16 15.46
CA LYS A 2 13.08 13.24 14.48
C LYS A 2 12.76 12.65 13.12
N VAL A 3 11.63 13.05 12.51
CA VAL A 3 11.10 12.45 11.29
C VAL A 3 10.89 13.49 10.19
N GLY A 4 11.28 13.13 8.96
CA GLY A 4 11.03 13.92 7.76
C GLY A 4 9.77 13.47 7.04
N ILE A 5 8.94 14.38 6.54
CA ILE A 5 7.80 14.09 5.67
C ILE A 5 8.03 14.73 4.31
N ILE A 6 8.27 13.91 3.29
CA ILE A 6 8.58 14.35 1.92
C ILE A 6 7.36 14.15 1.02
N GLY A 7 6.93 15.22 0.35
CA GLY A 7 5.75 15.16 -0.54
C GLY A 7 4.43 15.33 0.23
N ILE A 8 3.90 16.55 0.22
CA ILE A 8 2.66 16.91 0.93
C ILE A 8 1.48 16.91 -0.07
N GLY A 9 1.25 15.74 -0.67
CA GLY A 9 0.12 15.49 -1.56
C GLY A 9 -1.15 15.05 -0.83
N ASP A 10 -2.16 14.64 -1.60
CA ASP A 10 -3.47 14.24 -1.07
C ASP A 10 -3.40 13.12 -0.05
N ILE A 11 -2.65 12.06 -0.33
CA ILE A 11 -2.55 10.91 0.56
C ILE A 11 -1.87 11.31 1.89
N CYS A 12 -0.81 12.11 1.82
CA CYS A 12 -0.13 12.63 3.01
C CYS A 12 -1.09 13.44 3.89
N LYS A 13 -1.87 14.35 3.28
CA LYS A 13 -2.82 15.23 3.98
C LYS A 13 -4.02 14.47 4.56
N LYS A 14 -4.49 13.41 3.88
CA LYS A 14 -5.69 12.65 4.28
C LYS A 14 -5.40 11.55 5.29
N ALA A 15 -4.31 10.79 5.08
CA ALA A 15 -4.06 9.56 5.82
C ALA A 15 -2.90 9.62 6.81
N TYR A 16 -1.89 10.45 6.59
CA TYR A 16 -0.67 10.44 7.40
C TYR A 16 -0.58 11.62 8.37
N LEU A 17 -0.63 12.85 7.88
CA LEU A 17 -0.47 14.03 8.73
C LEU A 17 -1.44 14.05 9.92
N PRO A 18 -2.75 13.75 9.76
CA PRO A 18 -3.68 13.77 10.89
C PRO A 18 -3.32 12.80 12.02
N LEU A 19 -2.62 11.70 11.71
CA LEU A 19 -2.21 10.70 12.70
C LEU A 19 -0.81 10.98 13.25
N ILE A 20 0.16 11.25 12.38
CA ILE A 20 1.56 11.45 12.78
C ILE A 20 1.70 12.69 13.68
N THR A 21 0.92 13.73 13.43
CA THR A 21 0.95 14.97 14.24
C THR A 21 0.34 14.81 15.63
N LEU A 22 -0.32 13.69 15.94
CA LEU A 22 -0.82 13.35 17.27
C LEU A 22 0.17 12.51 18.09
N MET A 23 1.31 12.14 17.50
CA MET A 23 2.34 11.36 18.18
C MET A 23 3.32 12.28 18.89
N ASP A 24 3.22 12.39 20.21
CA ASP A 24 3.99 13.34 21.04
C ASP A 24 5.51 13.05 21.04
N ASP A 25 5.92 11.83 20.71
CA ASP A 25 7.32 11.39 20.65
C ASP A 25 8.01 11.71 19.31
N LEU A 26 7.30 12.35 18.37
CA LEU A 26 7.84 12.70 17.06
C LEU A 26 8.08 14.20 16.90
N GLU A 27 9.30 14.58 16.53
CA GLU A 27 9.64 15.91 16.02
C GLU A 27 9.55 15.88 14.49
N ILE A 28 8.58 16.59 13.92
CA ILE A 28 8.28 16.55 12.48
C ILE A 28 8.99 17.67 11.75
N VAL A 29 9.66 17.33 10.63
CA VAL A 29 10.20 18.28 9.64
C VAL A 29 9.51 18.05 8.31
N LEU A 30 8.78 19.05 7.80
CA LEU A 30 8.12 18.99 6.50
C LEU A 30 9.11 19.27 5.37
N CYS A 31 8.99 18.56 4.24
CA CYS A 31 9.79 18.78 3.06
C CYS A 31 8.94 18.75 1.78
N THR A 32 8.83 19.89 1.10
CA THR A 32 8.25 19.99 -0.25
C THR A 32 8.76 21.23 -0.98
N ARG A 33 8.90 21.13 -2.30
CA ARG A 33 9.30 22.26 -3.16
C ARG A 33 8.20 23.34 -3.29
N ASN A 34 6.95 22.97 -3.02
CA ASN A 34 5.83 23.91 -3.08
C ASN A 34 5.76 24.72 -1.78
N THR A 35 6.24 25.95 -1.82
CA THR A 35 6.33 26.84 -0.67
C THR A 35 4.96 27.20 -0.08
N THR A 36 3.92 27.36 -0.90
CA THR A 36 2.55 27.63 -0.44
C THR A 36 2.03 26.45 0.38
N THR A 37 2.06 25.24 -0.19
CA THR A 37 1.65 24.02 0.52
C THR A 37 2.46 23.81 1.80
N LEU A 38 3.74 24.15 1.78
CA LEU A 38 4.63 24.02 2.95
C LEU A 38 4.15 24.91 4.10
N GLN A 39 3.90 26.21 3.81
CA GLN A 39 3.46 27.18 4.83
C GLN A 39 2.04 26.88 5.36
N GLU A 40 1.10 26.56 4.47
CA GLU A 40 -0.26 26.17 4.85
C GLU A 40 -0.26 24.95 5.79
N THR A 41 0.51 23.91 5.42
CA THR A 41 0.59 22.67 6.21
C THR A 41 1.28 22.90 7.54
N LYS A 42 2.39 23.64 7.54
CA LYS A 42 3.11 24.05 8.75
C LYS A 42 2.20 24.78 9.73
N SER A 43 1.43 25.76 9.24
CA SER A 43 0.48 26.53 10.06
C SER A 43 -0.66 25.67 10.59
N LYS A 44 -1.29 24.88 9.71
CA LYS A 44 -2.45 24.04 10.04
C LYS A 44 -2.14 23.04 11.16
N TYR A 45 -0.99 22.38 11.08
CA TYR A 45 -0.59 21.32 12.01
C TYR A 45 0.38 21.81 13.10
N LYS A 46 0.67 23.14 13.17
CA LYS A 46 1.59 23.75 14.14
C LYS A 46 2.99 23.10 14.14
N ILE A 47 3.47 22.72 12.98
CA ILE A 47 4.79 22.09 12.82
C ILE A 47 5.87 23.19 12.79
N ASN A 48 6.91 23.07 13.63
CA ASN A 48 7.91 24.11 13.80
C ASN A 48 8.90 24.17 12.65
N LYS A 49 9.25 23.04 12.04
CA LYS A 49 10.31 22.94 11.03
C LYS A 49 9.78 22.55 9.66
N ALA A 50 10.26 23.24 8.64
CA ALA A 50 9.93 22.97 7.25
C ALA A 50 11.07 23.42 6.34
N VAL A 51 11.40 22.58 5.34
CA VAL A 51 12.48 22.79 4.38
C VAL A 51 11.99 22.55 2.95
N SER A 52 12.72 23.09 1.97
CA SER A 52 12.35 22.96 0.55
C SER A 52 13.17 21.93 -0.22
N SER A 53 14.26 21.43 0.36
CA SER A 53 15.12 20.43 -0.26
C SER A 53 15.35 19.23 0.65
N VAL A 54 15.67 18.07 0.03
CA VAL A 54 15.99 16.85 0.77
C VAL A 54 17.37 16.96 1.44
N ASP A 55 18.28 17.74 0.89
CA ASP A 55 19.59 18.01 1.51
C ASP A 55 19.42 18.75 2.83
N ASP A 56 18.60 19.80 2.83
CA ASP A 56 18.30 20.54 4.06
C ASP A 56 17.59 19.63 5.08
N LEU A 57 16.71 18.73 4.61
CA LEU A 57 16.02 17.77 5.47
C LEU A 57 16.99 16.80 6.15
N ILE A 58 17.99 16.30 5.41
CA ILE A 58 19.06 15.45 5.95
C ILE A 58 19.90 16.24 6.97
N ASN A 59 20.24 17.49 6.67
CA ASN A 59 21.01 18.38 7.56
C ASN A 59 20.25 18.71 8.86
N GLU A 60 18.92 18.60 8.86
CA GLU A 60 18.13 18.70 10.10
C GLU A 60 18.35 17.52 11.06
N GLY A 61 19.05 16.48 10.64
CA GLY A 61 19.37 15.31 11.46
C GLY A 61 18.17 14.41 11.72
N ILE A 62 17.35 14.17 10.69
CA ILE A 62 16.23 13.22 10.78
C ILE A 62 16.75 11.78 10.88
N GLU A 63 16.06 10.95 11.63
CA GLU A 63 16.36 9.52 11.80
C GLU A 63 15.51 8.66 10.86
N PHE A 64 14.32 9.15 10.49
CA PHE A 64 13.32 8.43 9.70
C PHE A 64 12.66 9.38 8.69
N ALA A 65 12.34 8.89 7.49
CA ALA A 65 11.64 9.65 6.48
C ALA A 65 10.40 8.93 5.95
N PHE A 66 9.30 9.68 5.84
CA PHE A 66 8.10 9.29 5.09
C PHE A 66 8.13 9.94 3.71
N ILE A 67 7.97 9.14 2.65
CA ILE A 67 7.96 9.61 1.25
C ILE A 67 6.56 9.40 0.68
N HIS A 68 5.88 10.51 0.37
CA HIS A 68 4.53 10.57 -0.21
C HIS A 68 4.52 11.39 -1.52
N SER A 69 5.64 11.47 -2.20
CA SER A 69 5.80 12.14 -3.49
C SER A 69 5.26 11.28 -4.65
N SER A 70 5.42 11.74 -5.89
CA SER A 70 5.13 10.92 -7.08
C SER A 70 6.08 9.74 -7.19
N THR A 71 5.60 8.61 -7.70
CA THR A 71 6.36 7.37 -7.85
C THR A 71 7.69 7.54 -8.59
N ASP A 72 7.73 8.39 -9.61
CA ASP A 72 8.94 8.67 -10.39
C ASP A 72 10.10 9.22 -9.54
N SER A 73 9.81 9.80 -8.38
CA SER A 73 10.83 10.32 -7.45
C SER A 73 11.20 9.35 -6.32
N HIS A 74 10.46 8.25 -6.16
CA HIS A 74 10.66 7.34 -5.01
C HIS A 74 12.05 6.73 -4.99
N TYR A 75 12.55 6.22 -6.13
CA TYR A 75 13.85 5.58 -6.19
C TYR A 75 14.98 6.51 -5.74
N ASP A 76 15.10 7.69 -6.35
CA ASP A 76 16.17 8.65 -6.03
C ASP A 76 16.11 9.13 -4.59
N LEU A 77 14.90 9.40 -4.07
CA LEU A 77 14.69 9.81 -2.68
C LEU A 77 15.05 8.70 -1.70
N CYS A 78 14.58 7.47 -1.94
CA CYS A 78 14.91 6.32 -1.09
C CYS A 78 16.43 6.06 -1.08
N LYS A 79 17.07 6.05 -2.27
CA LYS A 79 18.50 5.83 -2.41
C LYS A 79 19.31 6.86 -1.65
N LYS A 80 18.96 8.14 -1.79
CA LYS A 80 19.63 9.25 -1.10
C LYS A 80 19.52 9.13 0.42
N LEU A 81 18.30 8.89 0.94
CA LEU A 81 18.06 8.79 2.37
C LEU A 81 18.73 7.55 2.99
N LEU A 82 18.59 6.38 2.35
CA LEU A 82 19.26 5.15 2.81
C LEU A 82 20.80 5.27 2.77
N SER A 83 21.35 5.97 1.76
CA SER A 83 22.79 6.24 1.70
C SER A 83 23.26 7.21 2.78
N SER A 84 22.36 8.04 3.32
CA SER A 84 22.62 8.97 4.43
C SER A 84 22.33 8.37 5.81
N GLY A 85 22.05 7.05 5.91
CA GLY A 85 21.80 6.38 7.18
C GLY A 85 20.39 6.59 7.76
N ILE A 86 19.43 6.99 6.94
CA ILE A 86 18.06 7.31 7.36
C ILE A 86 17.11 6.17 7.01
N HIS A 87 16.29 5.74 7.97
CA HIS A 87 15.21 4.78 7.76
C HIS A 87 14.12 5.35 6.86
N VAL A 88 13.53 4.53 6.00
CA VAL A 88 12.56 5.00 4.99
C VAL A 88 11.24 4.23 5.04
N TYR A 89 10.15 4.97 5.06
CA TYR A 89 8.82 4.53 4.66
C TYR A 89 8.45 5.24 3.36
N VAL A 90 8.11 4.50 2.31
CA VAL A 90 7.74 5.05 1.01
C VAL A 90 6.37 4.54 0.59
N ASP A 91 5.54 5.40 0.00
CA ASP A 91 4.27 4.97 -0.59
C ASP A 91 4.47 3.95 -1.71
N LYS A 92 3.45 3.15 -1.94
CA LYS A 92 3.43 2.20 -3.07
C LYS A 92 3.18 2.92 -4.41
N PRO A 93 3.73 2.40 -5.51
CA PRO A 93 4.80 1.43 -5.58
C PRO A 93 6.14 2.07 -5.20
N ILE A 94 7.09 1.26 -4.75
CA ILE A 94 8.43 1.76 -4.43
C ILE A 94 9.17 2.27 -5.69
N SER A 95 8.92 1.65 -6.83
CA SER A 95 9.38 2.01 -8.18
C SER A 95 8.54 1.29 -9.23
N TYR A 96 8.56 1.78 -10.46
CA TYR A 96 8.07 1.07 -11.65
C TYR A 96 9.11 0.10 -12.24
N ASN A 97 10.32 0.04 -11.68
CA ASN A 97 11.41 -0.81 -12.14
C ASN A 97 11.83 -1.81 -11.05
N LEU A 98 11.92 -3.09 -11.43
CA LEU A 98 12.30 -4.16 -10.51
C LEU A 98 13.75 -4.02 -10.03
N GLU A 99 14.68 -3.68 -10.93
CA GLU A 99 16.10 -3.52 -10.62
C GLU A 99 16.30 -2.41 -9.56
N GLU A 100 15.60 -1.29 -9.69
CA GLU A 100 15.61 -0.21 -8.69
C GLU A 100 15.07 -0.68 -7.34
N ALA A 101 13.97 -1.42 -7.32
CA ALA A 101 13.39 -1.95 -6.07
C ALA A 101 14.36 -2.94 -5.39
N LEU A 102 15.06 -3.79 -6.16
CA LEU A 102 16.06 -4.72 -5.64
C LEU A 102 17.28 -3.98 -5.11
N GLU A 103 17.79 -2.98 -5.82
CA GLU A 103 18.91 -2.14 -5.38
C GLU A 103 18.60 -1.45 -4.04
N LEU A 104 17.41 -0.85 -3.90
CA LEU A 104 16.99 -0.21 -2.66
C LEU A 104 16.89 -1.20 -1.50
N LYS A 105 16.36 -2.41 -1.75
CA LYS A 105 16.31 -3.49 -0.76
C LYS A 105 17.71 -3.85 -0.28
N ASP A 106 18.65 -4.07 -1.22
CA ASP A 106 20.00 -4.48 -0.90
C ASP A 106 20.78 -3.37 -0.19
N LEU A 107 20.55 -2.10 -0.57
CA LEU A 107 21.11 -0.94 0.10
C LEU A 107 20.63 -0.82 1.56
N ALA A 108 19.33 -1.04 1.80
CA ALA A 108 18.77 -1.01 3.14
C ALA A 108 19.36 -2.13 4.02
N ILE A 109 19.47 -3.36 3.49
CA ILE A 109 20.09 -4.49 4.19
C ILE A 109 21.56 -4.19 4.51
N LYS A 110 22.34 -3.74 3.53
CA LYS A 110 23.77 -3.41 3.69
C LYS A 110 24.02 -2.38 4.79
N ASN A 111 23.15 -1.37 4.89
CA ASN A 111 23.29 -0.29 5.85
C ASN A 111 22.56 -0.58 7.19
N ASN A 112 21.96 -1.75 7.35
CA ASN A 112 21.14 -2.12 8.50
C ASN A 112 19.99 -1.12 8.77
N LEU A 113 19.30 -0.69 7.70
CA LEU A 113 18.23 0.29 7.74
C LEU A 113 16.87 -0.35 7.43
N ILE A 114 15.82 0.25 7.97
CA ILE A 114 14.44 -0.11 7.64
C ILE A 114 14.05 0.54 6.31
N LEU A 115 13.61 -0.26 5.36
CA LEU A 115 12.90 0.19 4.16
C LEU A 115 11.52 -0.46 4.14
N LYS A 116 10.49 0.34 4.32
CA LYS A 116 9.09 -0.12 4.35
C LYS A 116 8.29 0.49 3.20
N VAL A 117 7.58 -0.36 2.45
CA VAL A 117 6.62 0.09 1.42
C VAL A 117 5.22 0.15 2.02
N GLY A 118 4.50 1.22 1.74
CA GLY A 118 3.20 1.58 2.31
C GLY A 118 2.02 0.78 1.77
N PHE A 119 2.03 -0.54 1.92
CA PHE A 119 0.86 -1.38 1.60
C PHE A 119 -0.17 -1.31 2.73
N ASN A 120 -1.15 -0.44 2.58
CA ASN A 120 -2.11 -0.10 3.64
C ASN A 120 -3.18 -1.18 3.89
N ARG A 121 -3.63 -1.92 2.88
CA ARG A 121 -4.74 -2.88 3.01
C ARG A 121 -4.52 -3.96 4.07
N ARG A 122 -3.29 -4.35 4.30
CA ARG A 122 -2.92 -5.30 5.38
C ARG A 122 -3.36 -4.84 6.77
N PHE A 123 -3.48 -3.53 6.97
CA PHE A 123 -3.81 -2.90 8.24
C PHE A 123 -5.30 -2.52 8.35
N ALA A 124 -6.07 -2.65 7.26
CA ALA A 124 -7.51 -2.50 7.31
C ALA A 124 -8.08 -3.53 8.30
N PRO A 125 -8.85 -3.11 9.34
CA PRO A 125 -9.30 -4.02 10.40
C PRO A 125 -10.05 -5.24 9.88
N MET A 126 -10.87 -5.05 8.83
CA MET A 126 -11.63 -6.15 8.21
C MET A 126 -10.73 -7.13 7.44
N ILE A 127 -9.59 -6.69 6.91
CA ILE A 127 -8.63 -7.55 6.21
C ILE A 127 -7.71 -8.26 7.21
N SER A 128 -7.14 -7.52 8.18
CA SER A 128 -6.21 -8.09 9.16
C SER A 128 -6.89 -9.15 10.03
N SER A 129 -8.17 -8.97 10.38
CA SER A 129 -8.94 -9.90 11.19
C SER A 129 -9.24 -11.23 10.49
N LEU A 130 -9.17 -11.31 9.15
CA LEU A 130 -9.42 -12.55 8.40
C LEU A 130 -8.48 -13.69 8.83
N LYS A 131 -7.25 -13.38 9.18
CA LYS A 131 -6.28 -14.38 9.66
C LYS A 131 -6.69 -15.07 10.97
N ASN A 132 -7.56 -14.46 11.76
CA ASN A 132 -8.09 -15.04 13.00
C ASN A 132 -9.12 -16.16 12.73
N LEU A 133 -9.56 -16.33 11.48
CA LEU A 133 -10.49 -17.40 11.10
C LEU A 133 -9.81 -18.78 10.92
N GLY A 134 -8.50 -18.80 10.97
CA GLY A 134 -7.67 -19.98 10.70
C GLY A 134 -6.96 -19.90 9.35
N GLU A 135 -6.24 -20.96 8.98
CA GLU A 135 -5.48 -21.01 7.73
C GLU A 135 -6.42 -21.10 6.52
N ALA A 136 -6.31 -20.15 5.59
CA ALA A 136 -7.09 -20.18 4.37
C ALA A 136 -6.68 -21.32 3.44
N ASN A 137 -7.66 -22.00 2.85
CA ASN A 137 -7.47 -22.87 1.69
C ASN A 137 -7.73 -22.13 0.37
N ILE A 138 -8.64 -21.14 0.37
CA ILE A 138 -8.93 -20.30 -0.79
C ILE A 138 -9.01 -18.83 -0.35
N VAL A 139 -8.36 -17.95 -1.12
CA VAL A 139 -8.51 -16.51 -1.05
C VAL A 139 -8.88 -15.98 -2.42
N LEU A 140 -9.96 -15.20 -2.51
CA LEU A 140 -10.38 -14.55 -3.75
C LEU A 140 -10.48 -13.04 -3.53
N ILE A 141 -9.87 -12.27 -4.40
CA ILE A 141 -9.92 -10.80 -4.36
C ILE A 141 -10.39 -10.27 -5.71
N GLN A 142 -11.38 -9.39 -5.68
CA GLN A 142 -11.84 -8.65 -6.85
C GLN A 142 -11.69 -7.15 -6.58
N LYS A 143 -11.11 -6.44 -7.55
CA LYS A 143 -10.98 -4.99 -7.53
C LYS A 143 -11.47 -4.45 -8.87
N ASN A 144 -12.73 -4.09 -8.92
CA ASN A 144 -13.44 -3.74 -10.14
C ASN A 144 -13.61 -2.22 -10.30
N ARG A 145 -13.65 -1.75 -11.55
CA ARG A 145 -13.85 -0.35 -11.92
C ARG A 145 -14.84 -0.23 -13.08
N VAL A 146 -15.66 0.81 -13.06
CA VAL A 146 -16.61 1.11 -14.15
C VAL A 146 -15.88 1.86 -15.25
N ASN A 147 -15.84 1.28 -16.46
CA ASN A 147 -15.36 1.93 -17.68
C ASN A 147 -14.08 2.77 -17.51
N LEU A 148 -13.06 2.17 -16.91
CA LEU A 148 -11.78 2.83 -16.63
C LEU A 148 -10.60 1.99 -17.15
N PRO A 149 -10.56 1.58 -18.44
CA PRO A 149 -9.38 0.95 -19.03
C PRO A 149 -8.22 1.95 -19.08
N GLY A 150 -6.98 1.46 -19.16
CA GLY A 150 -5.83 2.36 -19.26
C GLY A 150 -4.51 1.61 -19.37
N GLN A 151 -3.42 2.35 -19.31
CA GLN A 151 -2.08 1.82 -19.56
C GLN A 151 -1.76 0.64 -18.66
N PRO A 152 -1.43 -0.55 -19.22
CA PRO A 152 -1.26 -1.78 -18.45
C PRO A 152 -0.24 -1.63 -17.33
N ARG A 153 0.95 -1.10 -17.61
CA ARG A 153 2.03 -0.95 -16.65
C ARG A 153 1.61 -0.07 -15.47
N ILE A 154 1.00 1.07 -15.74
CA ILE A 154 0.55 2.01 -14.70
C ILE A 154 -0.48 1.32 -13.79
N PHE A 155 -1.51 0.69 -14.35
CA PHE A 155 -2.55 0.09 -13.53
C PHE A 155 -2.11 -1.17 -12.79
N VAL A 156 -1.15 -1.91 -13.31
CA VAL A 156 -0.56 -3.03 -12.57
C VAL A 156 0.17 -2.52 -11.32
N TYR A 157 0.99 -1.48 -11.45
CA TYR A 157 1.78 -0.95 -10.33
C TYR A 157 1.02 0.00 -9.41
N ASP A 158 0.02 0.74 -9.89
CA ASP A 158 -0.70 1.71 -9.06
C ASP A 158 -1.98 1.17 -8.44
N ASP A 159 -2.63 0.17 -9.07
CA ASP A 159 -3.93 -0.33 -8.63
C ASP A 159 -3.91 -1.83 -8.33
N PHE A 160 -3.47 -2.68 -9.27
CA PHE A 160 -3.46 -4.13 -9.10
C PHE A 160 -2.44 -4.60 -8.05
N ILE A 161 -1.39 -3.85 -7.81
CA ILE A 161 -0.40 -4.13 -6.74
C ILE A 161 -1.04 -4.32 -5.37
N HIS A 162 -2.15 -3.64 -5.09
CA HIS A 162 -2.91 -3.83 -3.86
C HIS A 162 -3.54 -5.23 -3.77
N VAL A 163 -4.04 -5.76 -4.90
CA VAL A 163 -4.56 -7.13 -4.98
C VAL A 163 -3.43 -8.12 -4.74
N VAL A 164 -2.30 -7.94 -5.45
CA VAL A 164 -1.12 -8.81 -5.29
C VAL A 164 -0.63 -8.84 -3.84
N ASP A 165 -0.48 -7.67 -3.23
CA ASP A 165 -0.02 -7.56 -1.84
C ASP A 165 -0.98 -8.20 -0.85
N THR A 166 -2.29 -7.97 -1.01
CA THR A 166 -3.31 -8.53 -0.11
C THR A 166 -3.42 -10.04 -0.26
N LEU A 167 -3.33 -10.60 -1.48
CA LEU A 167 -3.25 -12.06 -1.69
C LEU A 167 -2.07 -12.66 -0.94
N ARG A 168 -0.87 -12.10 -1.11
CA ARG A 168 0.34 -12.56 -0.42
C ARG A 168 0.25 -12.43 1.10
N PHE A 169 -0.43 -11.41 1.58
CA PHE A 169 -0.65 -11.23 3.02
C PHE A 169 -1.60 -12.28 3.60
N LEU A 170 -2.66 -12.63 2.87
CA LEU A 170 -3.71 -13.52 3.36
C LEU A 170 -3.41 -15.00 3.14
N MET A 171 -2.61 -15.36 2.12
CA MET A 171 -2.25 -16.76 1.91
C MET A 171 -1.24 -17.26 2.95
N ASN A 172 -1.25 -18.58 3.18
CA ASN A 172 -0.37 -19.23 4.14
C ASN A 172 0.97 -19.62 3.49
N GLY A 173 2.03 -18.91 3.86
CA GLY A 173 3.38 -19.14 3.35
C GLY A 173 3.64 -18.49 1.99
N ALA A 174 4.81 -18.84 1.40
CA ALA A 174 5.16 -18.42 0.06
C ALA A 174 4.35 -19.18 -0.98
N TYR A 175 4.19 -18.61 -2.17
CA TYR A 175 3.63 -19.33 -3.32
C TYR A 175 4.75 -20.09 -4.04
N ASP A 176 4.39 -21.28 -4.57
CA ASP A 176 5.28 -22.12 -5.37
C ASP A 176 5.02 -21.90 -6.87
N ASN A 177 3.76 -21.59 -7.23
CA ASN A 177 3.33 -21.40 -8.61
C ASN A 177 2.49 -20.14 -8.75
N PHE A 178 2.59 -19.53 -9.94
CA PHE A 178 1.69 -18.44 -10.32
C PHE A 178 1.32 -18.50 -11.81
N THR A 179 0.14 -17.98 -12.14
CA THR A 179 -0.30 -17.72 -13.51
C THR A 179 -0.94 -16.35 -13.60
N VAL A 180 -0.73 -15.69 -14.73
CA VAL A 180 -1.31 -14.36 -15.02
C VAL A 180 -1.98 -14.41 -16.38
N ASP A 181 -3.23 -13.94 -16.45
CA ASP A 181 -3.96 -13.73 -17.69
C ASP A 181 -4.42 -12.28 -17.75
N ALA A 182 -4.23 -11.62 -18.90
CA ALA A 182 -4.63 -10.24 -19.09
C ALA A 182 -5.33 -10.05 -20.44
N ARG A 183 -6.44 -9.30 -20.43
CA ARG A 183 -7.08 -8.82 -21.65
C ARG A 183 -6.65 -7.38 -21.90
N ILE A 184 -6.05 -7.14 -23.04
CA ILE A 184 -5.64 -5.82 -23.51
C ILE A 184 -6.33 -5.57 -24.84
N GLU A 185 -6.96 -4.41 -24.99
CA GLU A 185 -7.64 -3.98 -26.21
C GLU A 185 -7.23 -2.51 -26.44
N ASP A 186 -6.86 -2.17 -27.67
CA ASP A 186 -6.35 -0.85 -28.06
C ASP A 186 -5.19 -0.36 -27.16
N ASN A 187 -4.28 -1.25 -26.78
CA ASN A 187 -3.19 -1.02 -25.82
C ASN A 187 -3.64 -0.61 -24.40
N LEU A 188 -4.90 -0.81 -24.07
CA LEU A 188 -5.46 -0.52 -22.74
C LEU A 188 -5.83 -1.82 -22.02
N LEU A 189 -5.45 -1.91 -20.75
CA LEU A 189 -5.81 -3.02 -19.87
C LEU A 189 -7.32 -2.98 -19.58
N GLN A 190 -8.02 -4.05 -19.97
CA GLN A 190 -9.43 -4.28 -19.69
C GLN A 190 -9.60 -5.08 -18.40
N SER A 191 -8.84 -6.16 -18.28
CA SER A 191 -8.85 -7.00 -17.09
C SER A 191 -7.53 -7.73 -16.90
N ILE A 192 -7.25 -8.12 -15.66
CA ILE A 192 -6.12 -8.96 -15.30
C ILE A 192 -6.54 -9.92 -14.19
N THR A 193 -6.07 -11.16 -14.28
CA THR A 193 -6.24 -12.20 -13.28
C THR A 193 -4.88 -12.74 -12.88
N LEU A 194 -4.66 -12.89 -11.58
CA LEU A 194 -3.48 -13.53 -11.00
C LEU A 194 -3.94 -14.70 -10.14
N LYS A 195 -3.36 -15.88 -10.36
CA LYS A 195 -3.47 -17.02 -9.45
C LYS A 195 -2.11 -17.29 -8.81
N LEU A 196 -2.08 -17.35 -7.49
CA LEU A 196 -0.95 -17.83 -6.71
C LEU A 196 -1.35 -19.13 -6.02
N SER A 197 -0.46 -20.10 -5.93
CA SER A 197 -0.75 -21.34 -5.21
C SER A 197 0.48 -21.97 -4.57
N ASN A 198 0.24 -22.67 -3.46
CA ASN A 198 1.16 -23.60 -2.80
C ASN A 198 0.37 -24.84 -2.36
N SER A 199 1.00 -25.73 -1.58
CA SER A 199 0.38 -26.96 -1.09
C SER A 199 -0.82 -26.75 -0.14
N LYS A 200 -1.00 -25.54 0.42
CA LYS A 200 -2.04 -25.24 1.42
C LYS A 200 -3.13 -24.30 0.90
N THR A 201 -2.78 -23.34 0.04
CA THR A 201 -3.65 -22.23 -0.33
C THR A 201 -3.64 -22.00 -1.84
N THR A 202 -4.81 -21.78 -2.41
CA THR A 202 -4.99 -21.15 -3.72
C THR A 202 -5.53 -19.73 -3.52
N ALA A 203 -4.82 -18.74 -4.07
CA ALA A 203 -5.18 -17.33 -3.97
C ALA A 203 -5.39 -16.74 -5.38
N ILE A 204 -6.55 -16.15 -5.64
CA ILE A 204 -6.91 -15.61 -6.96
C ILE A 204 -7.25 -14.14 -6.82
N GLY A 205 -6.61 -13.32 -7.63
CA GLY A 205 -6.84 -11.88 -7.70
C GLY A 205 -7.34 -11.46 -9.07
N ILE A 206 -8.36 -10.64 -9.11
CA ILE A 206 -9.00 -10.14 -10.32
C ILE A 206 -9.05 -8.61 -10.27
N MET A 207 -8.75 -7.95 -11.38
CA MET A 207 -9.11 -6.56 -11.61
C MET A 207 -9.81 -6.46 -12.96
N ASN A 208 -11.08 -6.07 -12.94
CA ASN A 208 -11.85 -5.79 -14.15
C ASN A 208 -12.12 -4.28 -14.25
N ARG A 209 -11.64 -3.66 -15.31
CA ARG A 209 -11.69 -2.21 -15.52
C ARG A 209 -12.82 -1.74 -16.45
N ILE A 210 -13.60 -2.69 -16.93
CA ILE A 210 -14.81 -2.47 -17.76
C ILE A 210 -16.05 -3.08 -17.08
N ASN A 211 -16.06 -3.09 -15.77
CA ASN A 211 -17.13 -3.68 -14.96
C ASN A 211 -18.37 -2.75 -14.86
N GLY A 212 -19.49 -3.31 -14.41
CA GLY A 212 -20.71 -2.54 -14.14
C GLY A 212 -20.72 -1.78 -12.82
N ILE A 213 -19.77 -2.06 -11.91
CA ILE A 213 -19.68 -1.43 -10.60
C ILE A 213 -18.22 -1.22 -10.18
N THR A 214 -17.94 -0.13 -9.46
CA THR A 214 -16.67 0.06 -8.75
C THR A 214 -16.77 -0.56 -7.37
N GLU A 215 -15.97 -1.59 -7.11
CA GLU A 215 -15.98 -2.33 -5.84
C GLU A 215 -14.64 -2.98 -5.53
N GLU A 216 -14.45 -3.31 -4.26
CA GLU A 216 -13.37 -4.17 -3.80
C GLU A 216 -13.97 -5.27 -2.90
N ILE A 217 -13.78 -6.55 -3.28
CA ILE A 217 -14.31 -7.70 -2.54
C ILE A 217 -13.15 -8.63 -2.21
N VAL A 218 -13.10 -9.07 -0.95
CA VAL A 218 -12.17 -10.10 -0.49
C VAL A 218 -13.00 -11.25 0.09
N GLU A 219 -12.83 -12.45 -0.46
CA GLU A 219 -13.37 -13.68 0.10
C GLU A 219 -12.23 -14.52 0.70
N TYR A 220 -12.40 -14.88 1.96
CA TYR A 220 -11.45 -15.70 2.71
C TYR A 220 -12.16 -16.97 3.17
N MET A 221 -11.65 -18.12 2.74
CA MET A 221 -12.24 -19.42 3.05
C MET A 221 -11.24 -20.26 3.84
N ALA A 222 -11.64 -20.67 5.02
CA ALA A 222 -10.91 -21.59 5.89
C ALA A 222 -11.81 -22.77 6.24
N PRO A 223 -11.32 -23.90 6.72
CA PRO A 223 -12.16 -25.04 7.07
C PRO A 223 -13.31 -24.64 8.00
N GLY A 224 -14.55 -24.88 7.55
CA GLY A 224 -15.78 -24.54 8.28
C GLY A 224 -16.18 -23.06 8.32
N LYS A 225 -15.38 -22.15 7.72
CA LYS A 225 -15.62 -20.70 7.79
C LYS A 225 -15.42 -20.03 6.43
N LYS A 226 -16.25 -19.05 6.15
CA LYS A 226 -16.06 -18.14 5.01
C LYS A 226 -16.33 -16.71 5.48
N ALA A 227 -15.46 -15.78 5.12
CA ALA A 227 -15.70 -14.35 5.28
C ALA A 227 -15.71 -13.66 3.92
N ILE A 228 -16.60 -12.67 3.76
CA ILE A 228 -16.69 -11.80 2.59
C ILE A 228 -16.54 -10.36 3.08
N VAL A 229 -15.46 -9.72 2.70
CA VAL A 229 -15.21 -8.29 3.00
C VAL A 229 -15.55 -7.47 1.77
N ARG A 230 -16.40 -6.47 1.92
CA ARG A 230 -16.78 -5.51 0.86
C ARG A 230 -16.24 -4.11 1.18
N ASN A 231 -15.58 -3.52 0.21
CA ASN A 231 -15.06 -2.15 0.26
C ASN A 231 -14.27 -1.83 1.54
N LEU A 232 -13.60 -2.83 2.10
CA LEU A 232 -12.77 -2.78 3.32
C LEU A 232 -13.51 -2.44 4.62
N THR A 233 -14.83 -2.27 4.58
CA THR A 233 -15.64 -1.78 5.72
C THR A 233 -16.69 -2.77 6.21
N HIS A 234 -17.20 -3.65 5.35
CA HIS A 234 -18.27 -4.58 5.69
C HIS A 234 -17.79 -6.02 5.60
N THR A 235 -17.99 -6.81 6.65
CA THR A 235 -17.65 -8.24 6.66
C THR A 235 -18.88 -9.08 6.95
N THR A 236 -19.18 -9.99 6.03
CA THR A 236 -20.14 -11.08 6.25
C THR A 236 -19.35 -12.33 6.62
N LEU A 237 -19.59 -12.90 7.81
CA LEU A 237 -19.01 -14.15 8.27
C LEU A 237 -20.07 -15.24 8.19
N LEU A 238 -19.72 -16.37 7.54
CA LEU A 238 -20.53 -17.59 7.43
C LEU A 238 -19.78 -18.71 8.14
N GLU A 239 -20.42 -19.29 9.15
CA GLU A 239 -19.89 -20.39 9.96
C GLU A 239 -21.04 -21.28 10.41
N ASN A 240 -20.95 -22.62 10.21
CA ASN A 240 -21.96 -23.58 10.62
C ASN A 240 -23.39 -23.23 10.12
N ASN A 241 -23.52 -22.81 8.85
CA ASN A 241 -24.77 -22.34 8.23
C ASN A 241 -25.41 -21.11 8.90
N SER A 242 -24.72 -20.43 9.80
CA SER A 242 -25.12 -19.15 10.36
C SER A 242 -24.39 -17.99 9.65
N THR A 243 -25.03 -16.82 9.66
CA THR A 243 -24.47 -15.60 9.06
C THR A 243 -24.41 -14.51 10.11
N SER A 244 -23.27 -13.85 10.23
CA SER A 244 -23.12 -12.64 11.02
C SER A 244 -22.47 -11.52 10.20
N ILE A 245 -22.82 -10.27 10.50
CA ILE A 245 -22.33 -9.09 9.79
C ILE A 245 -21.57 -8.21 10.78
N LYS A 246 -20.41 -7.71 10.35
CA LYS A 246 -19.65 -6.69 11.05
C LYS A 246 -19.44 -5.51 10.12
N GLU A 247 -19.66 -4.32 10.64
CA GLU A 247 -19.40 -3.08 9.93
C GLU A 247 -18.30 -2.31 10.65
N PHE A 248 -17.46 -1.65 9.89
CA PHE A 248 -16.44 -0.73 10.37
C PHE A 248 -16.65 0.59 9.64
N GLY A 249 -16.38 1.70 10.29
CA GLY A 249 -16.50 3.01 9.66
C GLY A 249 -15.62 3.19 8.41
N ASP A 250 -15.55 4.38 7.88
CA ASP A 250 -14.77 4.68 6.68
C ASP A 250 -13.29 4.34 6.88
N TRP A 251 -12.72 3.75 5.83
CA TRP A 251 -11.32 3.34 5.78
C TRP A 251 -10.56 4.13 4.68
#